data_348b20745a281177180485dc13a6204d
#
_entry.id   348b20745a281177180485dc13a6204d
#
_cell.length_a   1.000
_cell.length_b   1.000
_cell.length_c   1.000
_cell.angle_alpha   90.00
_cell.angle_beta   90.00
_cell.angle_gamma   90.00
#
_symmetry.space_group_name_H-M   'P 1'
#
loop_
_entity.id
_entity.type
_entity.pdbx_description
1 polymer ?
#
loop_
_entity_poly.entity_id
_entity_poly.type
_entity_poly.pdbx_seq_one_letter_code
_entity_poly.pdbx_strand_id
1 'polypeptide(L)'
;MRECLIARLTFTEYTQKSTIEIACGDTDAGKELLDTIIDVSRENSIYRGHNLHLSYESGKKDEYGDVEKPERFQITFSTIEDVTDEDIVLTEEHLTVLQRNIIDLYTRRDILEENGVPARRGVLLHGPPGTGKTFACRFLCHKLQGVTCMFVTGSSLLNVGAIFSFARLLQPAVLFLEDVDLIFATREINLYSTALGDLLDQMDGLRARENISVVLTTNAIDRLEAAIKDRPGRISQCIYMGAPAPAQRRLFLAHQLRDHDAAAVDIEQLVRDSDGATQAFLKEW
;
A
#
# COMPACT_ATOMS: atom_id res chain seq x y z
N MET A 1 -14.97 36.10 -31.85
CA MET A 1 -15.78 35.83 -30.65
C MET A 1 -14.79 35.52 -29.52
N ARG A 2 -14.84 36.23 -28.41
CA ARG A 2 -14.01 35.85 -27.23
C ARG A 2 -14.67 34.61 -26.64
N GLU A 3 -13.98 33.51 -26.70
CA GLU A 3 -14.40 32.30 -26.01
C GLU A 3 -14.40 32.58 -24.49
N CYS A 4 -15.57 32.41 -23.89
CA CYS A 4 -15.71 32.59 -22.44
C CYS A 4 -15.43 31.24 -21.78
N LEU A 5 -14.37 31.18 -21.00
CA LEU A 5 -14.00 30.00 -20.20
C LEU A 5 -14.42 30.30 -18.76
N ILE A 6 -15.27 29.45 -18.22
CA ILE A 6 -15.72 29.55 -16.82
C ILE A 6 -15.24 28.27 -16.08
N ALA A 7 -14.39 28.43 -15.08
CA ALA A 7 -14.04 27.37 -14.18
C ALA A 7 -14.67 27.64 -12.80
N ARG A 8 -15.38 26.68 -12.26
CA ARG A 8 -16.01 26.76 -10.96
C ARG A 8 -15.52 25.64 -10.08
N LEU A 9 -14.96 25.98 -8.94
CA LEU A 9 -14.65 25.03 -7.86
C LEU A 9 -15.76 25.12 -6.82
N THR A 10 -16.42 24.01 -6.56
CA THR A 10 -17.45 23.90 -5.54
C THR A 10 -16.98 22.90 -4.48
N PHE A 11 -17.00 23.31 -3.23
CA PHE A 11 -16.80 22.42 -2.11
C PHE A 11 -18.13 22.26 -1.37
N THR A 12 -18.57 21.03 -1.20
CA THR A 12 -19.80 20.71 -0.48
C THR A 12 -19.41 20.14 0.89
N GLU A 13 -19.58 20.92 1.95
CA GLU A 13 -19.24 20.53 3.33
C GLU A 13 -19.90 19.23 3.78
N TYR A 14 -21.18 19.09 3.41
CA TYR A 14 -21.99 17.92 3.80
C TYR A 14 -21.49 16.61 3.20
N THR A 15 -21.04 16.59 1.97
CA THR A 15 -20.51 15.40 1.28
C THR A 15 -18.98 15.38 1.21
N GLN A 16 -18.32 16.44 1.67
CA GLN A 16 -16.88 16.68 1.52
C GLN A 16 -16.38 16.46 0.08
N LYS A 17 -17.22 16.81 -0.89
CA LYS A 17 -16.96 16.64 -2.30
C LYS A 17 -16.49 17.95 -2.91
N SER A 18 -15.33 17.92 -3.54
CA SER A 18 -14.87 18.99 -4.41
C SER A 18 -15.24 18.68 -5.86
N THR A 19 -15.86 19.61 -6.54
CA THR A 19 -16.23 19.46 -7.94
C THR A 19 -15.63 20.62 -8.73
N ILE A 20 -14.94 20.31 -9.83
CA ILE A 20 -14.45 21.28 -10.80
C ILE A 20 -15.35 21.22 -12.01
N GLU A 21 -16.00 22.31 -12.31
CA GLU A 21 -16.83 22.45 -13.50
C GLU A 21 -16.17 23.43 -14.46
N ILE A 22 -16.00 23.02 -15.71
CA ILE A 22 -15.42 23.87 -16.76
C ILE A 22 -16.45 24.03 -17.87
N ALA A 23 -16.86 25.25 -18.11
CA ALA A 23 -17.73 25.59 -19.24
C ALA A 23 -16.94 26.42 -20.26
N CYS A 24 -16.83 25.93 -21.47
CA CYS A 24 -16.15 26.59 -22.58
C CYS A 24 -16.84 26.29 -23.90
N GLY A 25 -16.62 27.17 -24.90
CA GLY A 25 -17.16 26.98 -26.24
C GLY A 25 -16.45 25.89 -27.06
N ASP A 26 -15.27 25.50 -26.64
CA ASP A 26 -14.45 24.47 -27.27
C ASP A 26 -14.19 23.34 -26.26
N THR A 27 -14.60 22.13 -26.60
CA THR A 27 -14.46 20.93 -25.75
C THR A 27 -12.99 20.55 -25.53
N ASP A 28 -12.13 20.72 -26.53
CA ASP A 28 -10.72 20.38 -26.46
C ASP A 28 -9.98 21.35 -25.54
N ALA A 29 -10.25 22.65 -25.62
CA ALA A 29 -9.71 23.66 -24.71
C ALA A 29 -10.15 23.42 -23.24
N GLY A 30 -11.40 23.00 -23.03
CA GLY A 30 -11.92 22.66 -21.72
C GLY A 30 -11.22 21.45 -21.12
N LYS A 31 -10.96 20.45 -21.94
CA LYS A 31 -10.22 19.24 -21.53
C LYS A 31 -8.77 19.55 -21.21
N GLU A 32 -8.08 20.33 -22.04
CA GLU A 32 -6.71 20.76 -21.82
C GLU A 32 -6.56 21.55 -20.51
N LEU A 33 -7.52 22.43 -20.20
CA LEU A 33 -7.52 23.13 -18.92
C LEU A 33 -7.72 22.17 -17.73
N LEU A 34 -8.63 21.20 -17.83
CA LEU A 34 -8.84 20.21 -16.78
C LEU A 34 -7.59 19.37 -16.55
N ASP A 35 -6.96 18.90 -17.62
CA ASP A 35 -5.72 18.15 -17.56
C ASP A 35 -4.60 18.99 -16.92
N THR A 36 -4.50 20.27 -17.28
CA THR A 36 -3.54 21.21 -16.67
C THR A 36 -3.78 21.39 -15.17
N ILE A 37 -5.04 21.56 -14.73
CA ILE A 37 -5.38 21.69 -13.30
C ILE A 37 -4.99 20.43 -12.56
N ILE A 38 -5.26 19.25 -13.14
CA ILE A 38 -4.91 17.96 -12.54
C ILE A 38 -3.38 17.84 -12.42
N ASP A 39 -2.63 18.17 -13.46
CA ASP A 39 -1.16 18.06 -13.47
C ASP A 39 -0.52 19.03 -12.48
N VAL A 40 -0.95 20.28 -12.43
CA VAL A 40 -0.50 21.27 -11.43
C VAL A 40 -0.83 20.79 -9.99
N SER A 41 -2.00 20.21 -9.80
CA SER A 41 -2.41 19.66 -8.50
C SER A 41 -1.53 18.46 -8.09
N ARG A 42 -1.13 17.63 -9.04
CA ARG A 42 -0.20 16.51 -8.80
C ARG A 42 1.18 16.99 -8.42
N GLU A 43 1.71 17.94 -9.18
CA GLU A 43 3.08 18.47 -8.97
C GLU A 43 3.22 19.21 -7.64
N ASN A 44 2.18 19.90 -7.20
CA ASN A 44 2.18 20.72 -5.99
C ASN A 44 1.47 20.06 -4.80
N SER A 45 1.15 18.78 -4.87
CA SER A 45 0.51 18.08 -3.76
C SER A 45 1.47 17.90 -2.59
N ILE A 46 1.05 18.34 -1.41
CA ILE A 46 1.79 18.13 -0.15
C ILE A 46 1.90 16.66 0.25
N TYR A 47 1.10 15.79 -0.34
CA TYR A 47 1.08 14.35 -0.04
C TYR A 47 2.04 13.54 -0.91
N ARG A 48 2.43 14.08 -2.08
CA ARG A 48 3.28 13.37 -3.02
C ARG A 48 4.68 13.13 -2.47
N GLY A 49 5.20 11.92 -2.63
CA GLY A 49 6.53 11.53 -2.16
C GLY A 49 6.62 11.31 -0.65
N HIS A 50 5.49 11.27 0.04
CA HIS A 50 5.43 11.03 1.47
C HIS A 50 4.79 9.69 1.82
N ASN A 51 5.01 9.26 3.07
CA ASN A 51 4.36 8.10 3.64
C ASN A 51 3.01 8.53 4.22
N LEU A 52 1.95 7.89 3.76
CA LEU A 52 0.57 8.24 4.07
C LEU A 52 -0.15 7.02 4.66
N HIS A 53 -1.00 7.27 5.64
CA HIS A 53 -1.99 6.30 6.09
C HIS A 53 -3.38 6.76 5.66
N LEU A 54 -4.09 5.86 4.97
CA LEU A 54 -5.44 6.11 4.50
C LEU A 54 -6.42 5.33 5.36
N SER A 55 -7.33 6.05 5.99
CA SER A 55 -8.43 5.47 6.75
C SER A 55 -9.79 5.93 6.20
N TYR A 56 -10.77 5.06 6.29
CA TYR A 56 -12.14 5.33 5.90
C TYR A 56 -13.04 5.21 7.11
N GLU A 57 -13.72 6.29 7.43
CA GLU A 57 -14.75 6.31 8.46
C GLU A 57 -16.12 6.18 7.79
N SER A 58 -16.82 5.08 8.07
CA SER A 58 -18.21 4.92 7.63
C SER A 58 -19.09 5.97 8.29
N GLY A 59 -19.98 6.57 7.54
CA GLY A 59 -20.96 7.51 8.05
C GLY A 59 -21.87 6.84 9.11
N LYS A 60 -22.32 7.62 10.07
CA LYS A 60 -23.34 7.21 11.01
C LYS A 60 -24.65 7.88 10.63
N LYS A 61 -25.73 7.10 10.68
CA LYS A 61 -27.10 7.60 10.59
C LYS A 61 -27.73 7.59 11.98
N ASP A 62 -28.55 8.58 12.27
CA ASP A 62 -29.36 8.61 13.48
C ASP A 62 -30.51 7.59 13.40
N GLU A 63 -31.32 7.49 14.47
CA GLU A 63 -32.46 6.60 14.53
C GLU A 63 -33.61 6.95 13.54
N TYR A 64 -33.55 8.16 12.94
CA TYR A 64 -34.50 8.60 11.90
C TYR A 64 -33.93 8.40 10.48
N GLY A 65 -32.70 7.91 10.34
CA GLY A 65 -32.06 7.67 9.06
C GLY A 65 -31.31 8.90 8.50
N ASP A 66 -31.31 10.01 9.23
CA ASP A 66 -30.56 11.20 8.86
C ASP A 66 -29.05 11.00 9.12
N VAL A 67 -28.21 11.64 8.29
CA VAL A 67 -26.75 11.49 8.38
C VAL A 67 -26.22 12.29 9.58
N GLU A 68 -25.93 11.58 10.69
CA GLU A 68 -25.29 12.15 11.87
C GLU A 68 -23.80 12.47 11.59
N LYS A 69 -23.11 11.54 10.90
CA LYS A 69 -21.73 11.74 10.43
C LYS A 69 -21.64 11.30 8.98
N PRO A 70 -21.12 12.14 8.08
CA PRO A 70 -20.87 11.74 6.70
C PRO A 70 -19.74 10.72 6.64
N GLU A 71 -19.79 9.87 5.63
CA GLU A 71 -18.65 9.04 5.24
C GLU A 71 -17.48 9.94 4.85
N ARG A 72 -16.28 9.66 5.38
CA ARG A 72 -15.10 10.43 5.02
C ARG A 72 -13.87 9.56 4.84
N PHE A 73 -13.07 9.98 3.90
CA PHE A 73 -11.74 9.46 3.67
C PHE A 73 -10.75 10.39 4.38
N GLN A 74 -9.91 9.84 5.24
CA GLN A 74 -8.91 10.59 5.97
C GLN A 74 -7.51 10.18 5.50
N ILE A 75 -6.69 11.17 5.18
CA ILE A 75 -5.28 10.99 4.84
C ILE A 75 -4.46 11.61 5.95
N THR A 76 -3.58 10.82 6.54
CA THR A 76 -2.64 11.30 7.57
C THR A 76 -1.21 10.98 7.13
N PHE A 77 -0.27 11.88 7.47
CA PHE A 77 1.14 11.56 7.30
C PHE A 77 1.55 10.47 8.28
N SER A 78 2.24 9.47 7.77
CA SER A 78 2.77 8.39 8.58
C SER A 78 4.25 8.64 8.83
N THR A 79 4.64 8.78 10.09
CA THR A 79 6.03 8.69 10.50
C THR A 79 6.40 7.21 10.54
N ILE A 80 7.16 6.76 9.56
CA ILE A 80 7.75 5.42 9.60
C ILE A 80 9.05 5.58 10.38
N GLU A 81 9.21 4.80 11.45
CA GLU A 81 10.48 4.69 12.14
C GLU A 81 11.56 4.30 11.14
N ASP A 82 12.75 4.86 11.28
CA ASP A 82 13.87 4.54 10.42
C ASP A 82 14.17 3.04 10.54
N VAL A 83 13.88 2.34 9.46
CA VAL A 83 14.15 0.90 9.32
C VAL A 83 15.41 0.73 8.50
N THR A 84 16.46 0.25 9.12
CA THR A 84 17.73 -0.04 8.45
C THR A 84 17.76 -1.45 7.85
N ASP A 85 18.75 -1.74 7.03
CA ASP A 85 18.95 -3.09 6.48
C ASP A 85 19.24 -4.13 7.57
N GLU A 86 19.75 -3.68 8.74
CA GLU A 86 20.05 -4.53 9.89
C GLU A 86 18.80 -4.89 10.70
N ASP A 87 17.76 -4.05 10.60
CA ASP A 87 16.49 -4.29 11.32
C ASP A 87 15.63 -5.36 10.65
N ILE A 88 15.90 -5.68 9.39
CA ILE A 88 15.06 -6.58 8.62
C ILE A 88 15.60 -8.01 8.61
N VAL A 89 14.78 -8.95 9.04
CA VAL A 89 15.10 -10.37 9.05
C VAL A 89 14.42 -11.05 7.86
N LEU A 90 14.88 -10.72 6.66
CA LEU A 90 14.47 -11.38 5.41
C LEU A 90 15.60 -12.28 4.90
N THR A 91 15.23 -13.29 4.11
CA THR A 91 16.22 -14.06 3.37
C THR A 91 16.78 -13.25 2.21
N GLU A 92 17.96 -13.57 1.73
CA GLU A 92 18.53 -12.95 0.51
C GLU A 92 17.61 -13.14 -0.70
N GLU A 93 16.89 -14.26 -0.76
CA GLU A 93 15.91 -14.52 -1.79
C GLU A 93 14.74 -13.53 -1.71
N HIS A 94 14.16 -13.32 -0.51
CA HIS A 94 13.09 -12.35 -0.30
C HIS A 94 13.53 -10.94 -0.66
N LEU A 95 14.73 -10.51 -0.22
CA LEU A 95 15.29 -9.21 -0.55
C LEU A 95 15.47 -9.06 -2.06
N THR A 96 15.99 -10.07 -2.74
CA THR A 96 16.17 -10.07 -4.20
C THR A 96 14.83 -9.93 -4.93
N VAL A 97 13.80 -10.64 -4.49
CA VAL A 97 12.46 -10.57 -5.10
C VAL A 97 11.84 -9.18 -4.88
N LEU A 98 11.92 -8.63 -3.66
CA LEU A 98 11.41 -7.28 -3.36
C LEU A 98 12.20 -6.20 -4.11
N GLN A 99 13.53 -6.34 -4.19
CA GLN A 99 14.37 -5.43 -4.95
C GLN A 99 13.92 -5.36 -6.41
N ARG A 100 13.82 -6.50 -7.09
CA ARG A 100 13.48 -6.59 -8.53
C ARG A 100 12.04 -6.17 -8.84
N ASN A 101 11.10 -6.49 -7.96
CA ASN A 101 9.68 -6.31 -8.26
C ASN A 101 9.10 -5.01 -7.72
N ILE A 102 9.77 -4.35 -6.79
CA ILE A 102 9.31 -3.07 -6.24
C ILE A 102 10.39 -1.99 -6.36
N ILE A 103 11.56 -2.16 -5.75
CA ILE A 103 12.54 -1.07 -5.64
C ILE A 103 13.08 -0.70 -7.03
N ASP A 104 13.51 -1.67 -7.84
CA ASP A 104 14.09 -1.43 -9.16
C ASP A 104 13.09 -0.77 -10.14
N LEU A 105 11.78 -0.94 -9.94
CA LEU A 105 10.77 -0.29 -10.77
C LEU A 105 10.79 1.23 -10.63
N TYR A 106 11.18 1.73 -9.47
CA TYR A 106 11.23 3.17 -9.19
C TYR A 106 12.63 3.73 -9.35
N THR A 107 13.67 3.00 -8.95
CA THR A 107 15.06 3.46 -9.04
C THR A 107 15.63 3.39 -10.47
N ARG A 108 15.06 2.53 -11.32
CA ARG A 108 15.46 2.36 -12.73
C ARG A 108 14.34 2.73 -13.71
N ARG A 109 13.46 3.60 -13.26
CA ARG A 109 12.25 3.96 -13.99
C ARG A 109 12.50 4.37 -15.42
N ASP A 110 13.46 5.30 -15.64
CA ASP A 110 13.74 5.84 -16.97
C ASP A 110 14.11 4.73 -17.96
N ILE A 111 14.97 3.80 -17.52
CA ILE A 111 15.39 2.65 -18.34
C ILE A 111 14.20 1.74 -18.68
N LEU A 112 13.28 1.53 -17.71
CA LEU A 112 12.10 0.69 -17.92
C LEU A 112 11.11 1.34 -18.88
N GLU A 113 10.88 2.66 -18.77
CA GLU A 113 10.02 3.42 -19.66
C GLU A 113 10.57 3.45 -21.10
N GLU A 114 11.87 3.69 -21.29
CA GLU A 114 12.55 3.65 -22.59
C GLU A 114 12.41 2.28 -23.28
N ASN A 115 12.39 1.19 -22.49
CA ASN A 115 12.24 -0.17 -23.01
C ASN A 115 10.79 -0.68 -23.03
N GLY A 116 9.81 0.18 -22.73
CA GLY A 116 8.39 -0.17 -22.75
C GLY A 116 7.97 -1.17 -21.67
N VAL A 117 8.76 -1.30 -20.59
CA VAL A 117 8.46 -2.19 -19.47
C VAL A 117 7.53 -1.49 -18.48
N PRO A 118 6.31 -1.99 -18.27
CA PRO A 118 5.37 -1.34 -17.35
C PRO A 118 5.84 -1.45 -15.90
N ALA A 119 5.77 -0.34 -15.17
CA ALA A 119 6.14 -0.27 -13.75
C ALA A 119 5.08 -0.85 -12.79
N ARG A 120 3.95 -1.35 -13.33
CA ARG A 120 2.91 -1.97 -12.52
C ARG A 120 3.31 -3.36 -12.06
N ARG A 121 3.26 -3.60 -10.76
CA ARG A 121 3.51 -4.92 -10.15
C ARG A 121 2.61 -5.11 -8.93
N GLY A 122 2.15 -6.34 -8.76
CA GLY A 122 1.53 -6.82 -7.55
C GLY A 122 2.46 -7.79 -6.84
N VAL A 123 2.73 -7.59 -5.57
CA VAL A 123 3.47 -8.52 -4.72
C VAL A 123 2.60 -8.88 -3.53
N LEU A 124 2.50 -10.18 -3.23
CA LEU A 124 1.78 -10.67 -2.07
C LEU A 124 2.77 -11.25 -1.05
N LEU A 125 2.77 -10.68 0.15
CA LEU A 125 3.48 -11.21 1.31
C LEU A 125 2.49 -12.02 2.15
N HIS A 126 2.75 -13.32 2.33
CA HIS A 126 1.83 -14.18 3.08
C HIS A 126 2.57 -15.04 4.09
N GLY A 127 1.88 -15.42 5.16
CA GLY A 127 2.46 -16.27 6.21
C GLY A 127 1.84 -15.99 7.58
N PRO A 128 2.25 -16.72 8.62
CA PRO A 128 1.71 -16.57 9.97
C PRO A 128 1.83 -15.14 10.51
N PRO A 129 1.00 -14.74 11.48
CA PRO A 129 1.14 -13.44 12.12
C PRO A 129 2.50 -13.33 12.85
N GLY A 130 3.01 -12.09 12.92
CA GLY A 130 4.28 -11.82 13.61
C GLY A 130 5.56 -12.21 12.85
N THR A 131 5.48 -12.56 11.57
CA THR A 131 6.65 -12.96 10.74
C THR A 131 7.30 -11.79 9.99
N GLY A 132 6.89 -10.54 10.25
CA GLY A 132 7.54 -9.34 9.73
C GLY A 132 6.98 -8.80 8.41
N LYS A 133 5.77 -9.19 7.98
CA LYS A 133 5.14 -8.69 6.73
C LYS A 133 5.00 -7.17 6.71
N THR A 134 4.38 -6.58 7.73
CA THR A 134 4.27 -5.12 7.89
C THR A 134 5.65 -4.45 7.96
N PHE A 135 6.62 -5.12 8.59
CA PHE A 135 7.98 -4.62 8.69
C PHE A 135 8.67 -4.56 7.32
N ALA A 136 8.45 -5.58 6.47
CA ALA A 136 8.91 -5.56 5.08
C ALA A 136 8.29 -4.42 4.27
N CYS A 137 7.01 -4.07 4.51
CA CYS A 137 6.37 -2.90 3.90
C CYS A 137 7.05 -1.59 4.31
N ARG A 138 7.38 -1.42 5.59
CA ARG A 138 8.10 -0.24 6.11
C ARG A 138 9.51 -0.14 5.54
N PHE A 139 10.22 -1.26 5.45
CA PHE A 139 11.53 -1.33 4.79
C PHE A 139 11.48 -0.87 3.35
N LEU A 140 10.49 -1.33 2.57
CA LEU A 140 10.29 -0.87 1.20
C LEU A 140 10.11 0.65 1.13
N CYS A 141 9.31 1.24 2.03
CA CYS A 141 9.12 2.68 2.08
C CYS A 141 10.43 3.44 2.34
N HIS A 142 11.28 2.92 3.23
CA HIS A 142 12.60 3.52 3.50
C HIS A 142 13.48 3.53 2.23
N LYS A 143 13.40 2.48 1.40
CA LYS A 143 14.16 2.37 0.14
C LYS A 143 13.56 3.20 -1.01
N LEU A 144 12.29 3.61 -0.92
CA LEU A 144 11.54 4.27 -2.00
C LEU A 144 11.48 5.79 -1.82
N GLN A 145 12.64 6.44 -1.83
CA GLN A 145 12.74 7.91 -1.71
C GLN A 145 11.99 8.62 -2.85
N GLY A 146 11.15 9.60 -2.51
CA GLY A 146 10.38 10.37 -3.48
C GLY A 146 9.17 9.65 -4.10
N VAL A 147 8.89 8.43 -3.66
CA VAL A 147 7.68 7.66 -4.02
C VAL A 147 6.62 7.82 -2.93
N THR A 148 5.38 8.02 -3.31
CA THR A 148 4.27 8.09 -2.35
C THR A 148 3.93 6.69 -1.85
N CYS A 149 4.17 6.43 -0.58
CA CYS A 149 3.84 5.17 0.07
C CYS A 149 2.52 5.30 0.83
N MET A 150 1.50 4.53 0.44
CA MET A 150 0.15 4.64 0.97
C MET A 150 -0.24 3.36 1.70
N PHE A 151 -0.38 3.43 3.02
CA PHE A 151 -0.82 2.32 3.87
C PHE A 151 -2.34 2.33 4.04
N VAL A 152 -2.95 1.20 3.79
CA VAL A 152 -4.40 0.99 3.90
C VAL A 152 -4.67 -0.28 4.68
N THR A 153 -5.48 -0.19 5.73
CA THR A 153 -5.80 -1.30 6.62
C THR A 153 -7.30 -1.42 6.90
N GLY A 154 -7.74 -2.60 7.28
CA GLY A 154 -9.07 -2.83 7.81
C GLY A 154 -10.22 -2.45 6.87
N SER A 155 -11.23 -1.76 7.41
CA SER A 155 -12.44 -1.35 6.68
C SER A 155 -12.18 -0.38 5.52
N SER A 156 -11.02 0.30 5.52
CA SER A 156 -10.63 1.20 4.43
C SER A 156 -10.47 0.48 3.10
N LEU A 157 -10.13 -0.82 3.15
CA LEU A 157 -10.04 -1.68 1.97
C LEU A 157 -11.38 -1.90 1.24
N LEU A 158 -12.50 -1.53 1.84
CA LEU A 158 -13.82 -1.59 1.18
C LEU A 158 -13.99 -0.48 0.12
N ASN A 159 -13.18 0.56 0.16
CA ASN A 159 -13.27 1.67 -0.78
C ASN A 159 -12.09 1.70 -1.77
N VAL A 160 -11.87 0.57 -2.44
CA VAL A 160 -10.74 0.35 -3.36
C VAL A 160 -10.69 1.41 -4.47
N GLY A 161 -11.83 1.79 -5.02
CA GLY A 161 -11.90 2.80 -6.09
C GLY A 161 -11.32 4.15 -5.69
N ALA A 162 -11.63 4.63 -4.47
CA ALA A 162 -11.06 5.87 -3.94
C ALA A 162 -9.55 5.74 -3.70
N ILE A 163 -9.09 4.61 -3.13
CA ILE A 163 -7.66 4.35 -2.89
C ILE A 163 -6.86 4.44 -4.18
N PHE A 164 -7.30 3.76 -5.24
CA PHE A 164 -6.61 3.80 -6.53
C PHE A 164 -6.71 5.17 -7.21
N SER A 165 -7.78 5.92 -7.00
CA SER A 165 -7.90 7.30 -7.50
C SER A 165 -6.86 8.22 -6.84
N PHE A 166 -6.65 8.09 -5.52
CA PHE A 166 -5.58 8.80 -4.82
C PHE A 166 -4.20 8.36 -5.30
N ALA A 167 -3.97 7.06 -5.48
CA ALA A 167 -2.71 6.56 -5.99
C ALA A 167 -2.41 7.13 -7.39
N ARG A 168 -3.41 7.22 -8.28
CA ARG A 168 -3.27 7.86 -9.60
C ARG A 168 -2.94 9.34 -9.52
N LEU A 169 -3.51 10.05 -8.55
CA LEU A 169 -3.22 11.47 -8.34
C LEU A 169 -1.80 11.70 -7.82
N LEU A 170 -1.30 10.82 -6.94
CA LEU A 170 -0.06 11.01 -6.18
C LEU A 170 1.12 10.20 -6.73
N GLN A 171 1.06 9.77 -7.99
CA GLN A 171 2.13 9.02 -8.64
C GLN A 171 3.49 9.78 -8.63
N PRO A 172 4.62 9.04 -8.58
CA PRO A 172 4.74 7.58 -8.43
C PRO A 172 4.30 7.10 -7.06
N ALA A 173 3.60 5.95 -6.98
CA ALA A 173 3.00 5.49 -5.74
C ALA A 173 3.10 3.98 -5.52
N VAL A 174 3.26 3.57 -4.27
CA VAL A 174 3.12 2.18 -3.82
C VAL A 174 1.98 2.09 -2.82
N LEU A 175 1.02 1.21 -3.10
CA LEU A 175 -0.07 0.89 -2.20
C LEU A 175 0.32 -0.32 -1.34
N PHE A 176 0.34 -0.16 -0.03
CA PHE A 176 0.48 -1.23 0.95
C PHE A 176 -0.89 -1.55 1.53
N LEU A 177 -1.48 -2.66 1.07
CA LEU A 177 -2.79 -3.12 1.50
C LEU A 177 -2.58 -4.24 2.53
N GLU A 178 -2.69 -3.87 3.81
CA GLU A 178 -2.35 -4.77 4.90
C GLU A 178 -3.55 -5.60 5.37
N ASP A 179 -3.25 -6.86 5.71
CA ASP A 179 -4.21 -7.83 6.25
C ASP A 179 -5.48 -7.94 5.41
N VAL A 180 -5.30 -8.11 4.09
CA VAL A 180 -6.42 -8.19 3.14
C VAL A 180 -7.38 -9.36 3.43
N ASP A 181 -6.97 -10.34 4.23
CA ASP A 181 -7.82 -11.42 4.72
C ASP A 181 -8.91 -10.93 5.71
N LEU A 182 -8.74 -9.77 6.33
CA LEU A 182 -9.76 -9.16 7.18
C LEU A 182 -11.02 -8.78 6.40
N ILE A 183 -10.89 -8.51 5.10
CA ILE A 183 -12.03 -8.30 4.20
C ILE A 183 -12.96 -9.52 4.20
N PHE A 184 -12.43 -10.74 4.44
CA PHE A 184 -13.20 -11.99 4.45
C PHE A 184 -13.70 -12.40 5.83
N ALA A 185 -13.27 -11.75 6.90
CA ALA A 185 -13.59 -12.15 8.26
C ALA A 185 -15.01 -11.75 8.70
N THR A 186 -15.64 -10.80 8.03
CA THR A 186 -16.98 -10.32 8.37
C THR A 186 -18.03 -11.19 7.69
N ARG A 187 -19.07 -11.60 8.42
CA ARG A 187 -20.08 -12.60 8.02
C ARG A 187 -21.02 -12.17 6.88
N GLU A 188 -20.89 -10.98 6.35
CA GLU A 188 -21.67 -10.49 5.21
C GLU A 188 -21.02 -10.91 3.90
N ILE A 189 -21.12 -12.19 3.58
CA ILE A 189 -20.42 -12.92 2.51
C ILE A 189 -20.52 -12.24 1.12
N ASN A 190 -21.54 -11.45 0.85
CA ASN A 190 -21.77 -10.88 -0.49
C ASN A 190 -21.04 -9.56 -0.77
N LEU A 191 -20.77 -8.73 0.24
CA LEU A 191 -20.08 -7.43 0.04
C LEU A 191 -18.56 -7.59 -0.10
N TYR A 192 -17.99 -8.62 0.50
CA TYR A 192 -16.53 -8.80 0.57
C TYR A 192 -15.95 -9.58 -0.59
N SER A 193 -16.73 -10.48 -1.20
CA SER A 193 -16.33 -11.11 -2.47
C SER A 193 -16.26 -10.08 -3.61
N THR A 194 -17.08 -9.03 -3.55
CA THR A 194 -16.99 -7.88 -4.46
C THR A 194 -15.76 -7.04 -4.20
N ALA A 195 -15.39 -6.74 -2.96
CA ALA A 195 -14.24 -5.88 -2.65
C ALA A 195 -12.90 -6.46 -3.14
N LEU A 196 -12.70 -7.79 -3.01
CA LEU A 196 -11.51 -8.43 -3.61
C LEU A 196 -11.58 -8.42 -5.14
N GLY A 197 -12.76 -8.68 -5.71
CA GLY A 197 -13.00 -8.56 -7.14
C GLY A 197 -12.65 -7.14 -7.63
N ASP A 198 -13.18 -6.13 -6.96
CA ASP A 198 -12.93 -4.72 -7.25
C ASP A 198 -11.44 -4.36 -7.14
N LEU A 199 -10.75 -4.89 -6.11
CA LEU A 199 -9.31 -4.71 -5.95
C LEU A 199 -8.55 -5.27 -7.15
N LEU A 200 -8.83 -6.50 -7.51
CA LEU A 200 -8.19 -7.15 -8.63
C LEU A 200 -8.54 -6.46 -9.96
N ASP A 201 -9.76 -5.95 -10.12
CA ASP A 201 -10.18 -5.19 -11.31
C ASP A 201 -9.51 -3.81 -11.38
N GLN A 202 -9.30 -3.13 -10.25
CA GLN A 202 -8.51 -1.90 -10.21
C GLN A 202 -7.04 -2.16 -10.58
N MET A 203 -6.46 -3.27 -10.13
CA MET A 203 -5.09 -3.66 -10.51
C MET A 203 -4.98 -3.94 -12.02
N ASP A 204 -5.98 -4.58 -12.63
CA ASP A 204 -6.03 -4.79 -14.08
C ASP A 204 -6.25 -3.48 -14.84
N GLY A 205 -7.05 -2.59 -14.29
CA GLY A 205 -7.35 -1.28 -14.85
C GLY A 205 -6.15 -0.31 -14.85
N LEU A 206 -5.03 -0.65 -14.20
CA LEU A 206 -3.81 0.15 -14.24
C LEU A 206 -3.25 0.18 -15.66
N ARG A 207 -3.11 1.40 -16.20
CA ARG A 207 -2.54 1.61 -17.54
C ARG A 207 -1.04 1.37 -17.52
N ALA A 208 -0.46 1.00 -18.66
CA ALA A 208 0.99 0.76 -18.79
C ALA A 208 1.86 1.97 -18.38
N ARG A 209 1.31 3.19 -18.47
CA ARG A 209 1.99 4.44 -18.09
C ARG A 209 1.76 4.85 -16.64
N GLU A 210 0.89 4.16 -15.90
CA GLU A 210 0.65 4.46 -14.48
C GLU A 210 1.76 3.82 -13.64
N ASN A 211 2.42 4.65 -12.83
CA ASN A 211 3.52 4.24 -11.96
C ASN A 211 2.98 3.89 -10.57
N ILE A 212 2.21 2.80 -10.52
CA ILE A 212 1.57 2.31 -9.30
C ILE A 212 1.92 0.84 -9.13
N SER A 213 2.49 0.50 -7.99
CA SER A 213 2.69 -0.87 -7.54
C SER A 213 1.83 -1.16 -6.32
N VAL A 214 1.47 -2.43 -6.12
CA VAL A 214 0.63 -2.87 -5.00
C VAL A 214 1.36 -3.95 -4.23
N VAL A 215 1.50 -3.78 -2.93
CA VAL A 215 2.00 -4.79 -2.00
C VAL A 215 0.86 -5.17 -1.08
N LEU A 216 0.49 -6.45 -1.12
CA LEU A 216 -0.57 -7.01 -0.28
C LEU A 216 0.04 -7.82 0.84
N THR A 217 -0.55 -7.78 2.03
CA THR A 217 -0.20 -8.72 3.11
C THR A 217 -1.41 -9.53 3.53
N THR A 218 -1.18 -10.79 3.90
CA THR A 218 -2.23 -11.68 4.43
C THR A 218 -1.67 -12.72 5.39
N ASN A 219 -2.48 -13.09 6.38
CA ASN A 219 -2.22 -14.23 7.24
C ASN A 219 -2.92 -15.51 6.77
N ALA A 220 -3.83 -15.41 5.78
CA ALA A 220 -4.68 -16.50 5.31
C ALA A 220 -4.67 -16.60 3.78
N ILE A 221 -3.57 -17.10 3.21
CA ILE A 221 -3.39 -17.24 1.76
C ILE A 221 -4.48 -18.10 1.11
N ASP A 222 -4.94 -19.15 1.79
CA ASP A 222 -5.94 -20.09 1.26
C ASP A 222 -7.24 -19.39 0.83
N ARG A 223 -7.60 -18.30 1.53
CA ARG A 223 -8.78 -17.50 1.20
C ARG A 223 -8.62 -16.65 -0.07
N LEU A 224 -7.38 -16.31 -0.40
CA LEU A 224 -7.04 -15.49 -1.56
C LEU A 224 -6.68 -16.34 -2.78
N GLU A 225 -6.18 -17.56 -2.57
CA GLU A 225 -5.63 -18.40 -3.65
C GLU A 225 -6.60 -18.62 -4.80
N ALA A 226 -7.87 -18.87 -4.54
CA ALA A 226 -8.86 -19.08 -5.59
C ALA A 226 -8.99 -17.83 -6.48
N ALA A 227 -9.14 -16.67 -5.88
CA ALA A 227 -9.30 -15.42 -6.61
C ALA A 227 -8.03 -14.98 -7.37
N ILE A 228 -6.84 -15.33 -6.85
CA ILE A 228 -5.55 -15.02 -7.47
C ILE A 228 -5.27 -16.00 -8.62
N LYS A 229 -5.53 -17.29 -8.43
CA LYS A 229 -5.30 -18.34 -9.46
C LYS A 229 -6.18 -18.14 -10.69
N ASP A 230 -7.41 -17.68 -10.48
CA ASP A 230 -8.35 -17.44 -11.59
C ASP A 230 -8.00 -16.22 -12.45
N ARG A 231 -7.04 -15.41 -12.01
CA ARG A 231 -6.70 -14.14 -12.66
C ARG A 231 -5.17 -13.91 -12.72
N PRO A 232 -4.45 -14.67 -13.57
CA PRO A 232 -2.98 -14.56 -13.68
C PRO A 232 -2.54 -13.19 -14.17
N GLY A 233 -1.37 -12.71 -13.66
CA GLY A 233 -0.74 -11.45 -14.10
C GLY A 233 -1.01 -10.25 -13.21
N ARG A 234 -1.89 -10.35 -12.21
CA ARG A 234 -2.18 -9.27 -11.25
C ARG A 234 -1.19 -9.24 -10.11
N ILE A 235 -0.91 -10.42 -9.56
CA ILE A 235 0.13 -10.63 -8.55
C ILE A 235 1.29 -11.32 -9.24
N SER A 236 2.39 -10.57 -9.37
CA SER A 236 3.59 -11.03 -10.09
C SER A 236 4.41 -12.00 -9.24
N GLN A 237 4.35 -11.84 -7.92
CA GLN A 237 5.11 -12.62 -6.95
C GLN A 237 4.31 -12.86 -5.69
N CYS A 238 4.36 -14.11 -5.19
CA CYS A 238 3.87 -14.49 -3.87
C CYS A 238 5.08 -14.91 -3.02
N ILE A 239 5.29 -14.23 -1.90
CA ILE A 239 6.43 -14.45 -1.01
C ILE A 239 5.90 -15.02 0.30
N TYR A 240 6.31 -16.24 0.63
CA TYR A 240 6.01 -16.84 1.92
C TYR A 240 6.97 -16.34 3.00
N MET A 241 6.44 -15.69 4.01
CA MET A 241 7.17 -15.22 5.18
C MET A 241 6.84 -16.12 6.38
N GLY A 242 7.71 -17.10 6.65
CA GLY A 242 7.58 -18.01 7.77
C GLY A 242 8.35 -17.55 9.01
N ALA A 243 8.39 -18.42 10.02
CA ALA A 243 9.28 -18.21 11.16
C ALA A 243 10.75 -18.15 10.68
N PRO A 244 11.58 -17.28 11.26
CA PRO A 244 12.96 -17.09 10.83
C PRO A 244 13.79 -18.35 11.07
N ALA A 245 14.68 -18.67 10.13
CA ALA A 245 15.65 -19.74 10.27
C ALA A 245 16.68 -19.43 11.38
N PRO A 246 17.41 -20.42 11.91
CA PRO A 246 18.38 -20.20 13.00
C PRO A 246 19.39 -19.06 12.74
N ALA A 247 19.89 -18.95 11.51
CA ALA A 247 20.81 -17.88 11.11
C ALA A 247 20.14 -16.49 11.19
N GLN A 248 18.88 -16.39 10.77
CA GLN A 248 18.09 -15.15 10.86
C GLN A 248 17.76 -14.79 12.30
N ARG A 249 17.38 -15.79 13.14
CA ARG A 249 17.16 -15.56 14.58
C ARG A 249 18.41 -15.03 15.27
N ARG A 250 19.59 -15.58 14.92
CA ARG A 250 20.87 -15.11 15.45
C ARG A 250 21.11 -13.64 15.11
N LEU A 251 20.92 -13.25 13.84
CA LEU A 251 21.10 -11.86 13.40
C LEU A 251 20.10 -10.93 14.12
N PHE A 252 18.86 -11.34 14.22
CA PHE A 252 17.82 -10.56 14.89
C PHE A 252 18.13 -10.37 16.38
N LEU A 253 18.45 -11.45 17.10
CA LEU A 253 18.80 -11.39 18.53
C LEU A 253 20.06 -10.56 18.78
N ALA A 254 21.09 -10.72 17.94
CA ALA A 254 22.31 -9.92 18.05
C ALA A 254 22.01 -8.42 17.85
N HIS A 255 21.14 -8.10 16.90
CA HIS A 255 20.71 -6.72 16.63
C HIS A 255 19.90 -6.15 17.81
N GLN A 256 18.93 -6.89 18.35
CA GLN A 256 18.12 -6.44 19.49
C GLN A 256 18.95 -6.23 20.76
N LEU A 257 20.00 -6.99 20.93
CA LEU A 257 20.85 -6.96 22.14
C LEU A 257 22.00 -5.94 22.02
N ARG A 258 22.21 -5.30 20.87
CA ARG A 258 23.38 -4.41 20.64
C ARG A 258 23.51 -3.25 21.65
N ASP A 259 22.37 -2.73 22.10
CA ASP A 259 22.30 -1.58 23.00
C ASP A 259 22.15 -2.00 24.49
N HIS A 260 22.24 -3.30 24.76
CA HIS A 260 22.15 -3.87 26.10
C HIS A 260 23.48 -4.48 26.53
N ASP A 261 23.69 -4.56 27.83
CA ASP A 261 24.86 -5.29 28.39
C ASP A 261 24.63 -6.81 28.23
N ALA A 262 24.89 -7.28 27.02
CA ALA A 262 24.65 -8.66 26.62
C ALA A 262 25.86 -9.55 26.84
N ALA A 263 26.89 -9.11 27.58
CA ALA A 263 28.13 -9.89 27.78
C ALA A 263 27.90 -11.26 28.47
N ALA A 264 26.78 -11.40 29.18
CA ALA A 264 26.39 -12.64 29.86
C ALA A 264 25.35 -13.47 29.09
N VAL A 265 24.91 -13.02 27.93
CA VAL A 265 23.82 -13.64 27.12
C VAL A 265 24.43 -14.63 26.13
N ASP A 266 24.08 -15.91 26.24
CA ASP A 266 24.43 -16.93 25.26
C ASP A 266 23.41 -16.87 24.09
N ILE A 267 23.75 -16.12 23.05
CA ILE A 267 22.91 -15.97 21.84
C ILE A 267 22.65 -17.33 21.19
N GLU A 268 23.62 -18.24 21.19
CA GLU A 268 23.45 -19.57 20.60
C GLU A 268 22.43 -20.43 21.38
N GLN A 269 22.38 -20.25 22.70
CA GLN A 269 21.35 -20.90 23.52
C GLN A 269 19.98 -20.29 23.19
N LEU A 270 19.86 -18.96 23.11
CA LEU A 270 18.61 -18.29 22.73
C LEU A 270 18.12 -18.73 21.36
N VAL A 271 19.01 -18.88 20.38
CA VAL A 271 18.68 -19.40 19.05
C VAL A 271 18.13 -20.81 19.10
N ARG A 272 18.68 -21.67 19.94
CA ARG A 272 18.17 -23.06 20.13
C ARG A 272 16.79 -23.07 20.80
N ASP A 273 16.64 -22.29 21.85
CA ASP A 273 15.42 -22.27 22.67
C ASP A 273 14.23 -21.57 21.96
N SER A 274 14.54 -20.72 20.97
CA SER A 274 13.55 -20.01 20.17
C SER A 274 13.16 -20.71 18.86
N ASP A 275 13.31 -22.02 18.77
CA ASP A 275 12.95 -22.71 17.53
C ASP A 275 11.47 -22.58 17.19
N GLY A 276 11.18 -22.23 15.93
CA GLY A 276 9.82 -21.94 15.45
C GLY A 276 9.22 -20.61 15.91
N ALA A 277 9.94 -19.82 16.72
CA ALA A 277 9.46 -18.50 17.18
C ALA A 277 9.40 -17.50 16.02
N THR A 278 8.33 -16.69 16.00
CA THR A 278 8.20 -15.58 15.06
C THR A 278 9.03 -14.36 15.50
N GLN A 279 9.26 -13.41 14.60
CA GLN A 279 10.01 -12.18 14.92
C GLN A 279 9.33 -11.37 16.05
N ALA A 280 7.99 -11.29 16.03
CA ALA A 280 7.25 -10.61 17.08
C ALA A 280 7.48 -11.26 18.44
N PHE A 281 7.45 -12.60 18.52
CA PHE A 281 7.75 -13.33 19.76
C PHE A 281 9.17 -13.08 20.25
N LEU A 282 10.16 -13.11 19.34
CA LEU A 282 11.56 -12.86 19.70
C LEU A 282 11.81 -11.44 20.22
N LYS A 283 11.00 -10.47 19.81
CA LYS A 283 11.10 -9.07 20.28
C LYS A 283 10.58 -8.90 21.70
N GLU A 284 9.61 -9.70 22.11
CA GLU A 284 8.98 -9.64 23.43
C GLU A 284 9.73 -10.50 24.48
N TRP A 285 10.62 -11.37 24.05
CA TRP A 285 11.34 -12.34 24.87
C TRP A 285 12.64 -11.77 25.43
#